data_317769ee369bd4114455358ae7cb90b7
#
_entry.id   317769ee369bd4114455358ae7cb90b7
#
_cell.length_a   1.000
_cell.length_b   1.000
_cell.length_c   1.000
_cell.angle_alpha   90.00
_cell.angle_beta   90.00
_cell.angle_gamma   90.00
#
_symmetry.space_group_name_H-M   'P 1'
#
loop_
_entity.id
_entity.type
_entity.pdbx_description
1 polymer ?
#
loop_
_entity_poly.entity_id
_entity_poly.type
_entity_poly.pdbx_seq_one_letter_code
_entity_poly.pdbx_strand_id
1 'polypeptide(L)'
;MSQPTQNSAGAVVIDANILVSICSKEPSCRTAEDAVDDYAAKNWAFYAPGAILTEVLFVLCKKLQDGMLTEAEHEQAVKTFSDYMQGIRPSPQGDIRFIHRNEEIRKGYSCLHSADAFYIALTEDLAKSGPAEILTFDKRMVNVAASNSSSVKVNLLPS
;
A
#
# COMPACT_ATOMS: atom_id res chain seq x y z
N MET A 1 -6.84 16.26 -23.16
CA MET A 1 -5.86 15.35 -23.79
C MET A 1 -5.62 14.20 -22.85
N SER A 2 -5.99 13.02 -23.23
CA SER A 2 -5.65 11.80 -22.48
C SER A 2 -4.15 11.60 -22.60
N GLN A 3 -3.45 11.59 -21.46
CA GLN A 3 -2.06 11.12 -21.46
C GLN A 3 -2.05 9.68 -21.98
N PRO A 4 -1.10 9.31 -22.86
CA PRO A 4 -0.98 7.94 -23.28
C PRO A 4 -0.80 7.09 -22.02
N THR A 5 -1.69 6.15 -21.81
CA THR A 5 -1.53 5.11 -20.82
C THR A 5 -0.25 4.37 -21.18
N GLN A 6 0.85 4.67 -20.49
CA GLN A 6 2.01 3.78 -20.53
C GLN A 6 1.49 2.40 -20.16
N ASN A 7 1.55 1.47 -21.09
CA ASN A 7 1.21 0.08 -20.85
C ASN A 7 2.16 -0.46 -19.77
N SER A 8 1.74 -0.42 -18.52
CA SER A 8 2.48 -1.04 -17.44
C SER A 8 2.40 -2.57 -17.55
N ALA A 9 3.49 -3.26 -17.21
CA ALA A 9 3.55 -4.72 -17.25
C ALA A 9 2.66 -5.38 -16.16
N GLY A 10 2.32 -4.64 -15.12
CA GLY A 10 1.49 -5.07 -14.00
C GLY A 10 1.17 -3.92 -13.07
N ALA A 11 0.46 -4.23 -12.00
CA ALA A 11 0.11 -3.30 -10.94
C ALA A 11 0.54 -3.83 -9.57
N VAL A 12 1.14 -2.99 -8.75
CA VAL A 12 1.43 -3.30 -7.35
C VAL A 12 0.70 -2.31 -6.45
N VAL A 13 -0.07 -2.84 -5.50
CA VAL A 13 -0.72 -2.07 -4.45
C VAL A 13 0.24 -2.05 -3.27
N ILE A 14 0.74 -0.86 -2.95
CA ILE A 14 1.74 -0.69 -1.89
C ILE A 14 1.04 -0.42 -0.56
N ASP A 15 1.37 -1.21 0.46
CA ASP A 15 0.84 -1.04 1.80
C ASP A 15 1.55 0.09 2.55
N ALA A 16 0.82 0.74 3.47
CA ALA A 16 1.33 1.84 4.27
C ALA A 16 2.63 1.50 5.01
N ASN A 17 2.76 0.27 5.53
CA ASN A 17 3.96 -0.15 6.27
C ASN A 17 5.25 -0.13 5.43
N ILE A 18 5.15 -0.33 4.14
CA ILE A 18 6.30 -0.21 3.21
C ILE A 18 6.79 1.24 3.19
N LEU A 19 5.88 2.20 3.00
CA LEU A 19 6.24 3.62 2.97
C LEU A 19 6.70 4.14 4.34
N VAL A 20 6.08 3.69 5.43
CA VAL A 20 6.54 4.01 6.80
C VAL A 20 7.97 3.56 6.99
N SER A 21 8.31 2.34 6.60
CA SER A 21 9.66 1.79 6.72
C SER A 21 10.69 2.63 5.97
N ILE A 22 10.38 3.02 4.74
CA ILE A 22 11.26 3.86 3.91
C ILE A 22 11.38 5.27 4.49
N CYS A 23 10.25 5.93 4.77
CA CYS A 23 10.22 7.33 5.18
C CYS A 23 10.83 7.56 6.56
N SER A 24 10.62 6.66 7.52
CA SER A 24 11.19 6.74 8.86
C SER A 24 12.50 5.97 9.05
N LYS A 25 13.06 5.44 7.97
CA LYS A 25 14.35 4.73 7.95
C LYS A 25 14.42 3.60 8.97
N GLU A 26 13.39 2.76 9.00
CA GLU A 26 13.37 1.56 9.84
C GLU A 26 14.47 0.56 9.42
N PRO A 27 14.82 -0.42 10.26
CA PRO A 27 15.76 -1.48 9.88
C PRO A 27 15.39 -2.22 8.58
N SER A 28 14.09 -2.32 8.28
CA SER A 28 13.55 -2.93 7.06
C SER A 28 13.55 -2.00 5.83
N CYS A 29 13.99 -0.75 5.97
CA CYS A 29 13.98 0.27 4.91
C CYS A 29 14.63 -0.24 3.62
N ARG A 30 15.81 -0.85 3.71
CA ARG A 30 16.53 -1.35 2.54
C ARG A 30 15.74 -2.44 1.81
N THR A 31 15.14 -3.36 2.56
CA THR A 31 14.29 -4.43 1.97
C THR A 31 13.10 -3.82 1.22
N ALA A 32 12.48 -2.78 1.80
CA ALA A 32 11.36 -2.07 1.17
C ALA A 32 11.80 -1.33 -0.10
N GLU A 33 12.90 -0.58 -0.05
CA GLU A 33 13.45 0.13 -1.22
C GLU A 33 13.80 -0.82 -2.36
N ASP A 34 14.51 -1.91 -2.06
CA ASP A 34 14.91 -2.90 -3.06
C ASP A 34 13.66 -3.53 -3.75
N ALA A 35 12.60 -3.80 -2.98
CA ALA A 35 11.36 -4.31 -3.55
C ALA A 35 10.65 -3.29 -4.46
N VAL A 36 10.59 -2.03 -4.03
CA VAL A 36 10.01 -0.94 -4.85
C VAL A 36 10.80 -0.76 -6.15
N ASP A 37 12.12 -0.73 -6.05
CA ASP A 37 13.00 -0.61 -7.23
C ASP A 37 12.83 -1.79 -8.20
N ASP A 38 12.65 -3.00 -7.69
CA ASP A 38 12.41 -4.20 -8.50
C ASP A 38 11.11 -4.11 -9.30
N TYR A 39 10.02 -3.64 -8.68
CA TYR A 39 8.76 -3.39 -9.40
C TYR A 39 8.90 -2.27 -10.44
N ALA A 40 9.58 -1.19 -10.09
CA ALA A 40 9.83 -0.10 -11.03
C ALA A 40 10.65 -0.57 -12.24
N ALA A 41 11.70 -1.37 -12.03
CA ALA A 41 12.53 -1.95 -13.09
C ALA A 41 11.74 -2.88 -14.01
N LYS A 42 10.71 -3.55 -13.49
CA LYS A 42 9.79 -4.40 -14.27
C LYS A 42 8.67 -3.62 -14.96
N ASN A 43 8.67 -2.31 -14.87
CA ASN A 43 7.64 -1.42 -15.42
C ASN A 43 6.23 -1.70 -14.85
N TRP A 44 6.13 -1.97 -13.55
CA TRP A 44 4.86 -2.08 -12.85
C TRP A 44 4.39 -0.71 -12.36
N ALA A 45 3.08 -0.47 -12.44
CA ALA A 45 2.48 0.75 -11.92
C ALA A 45 2.14 0.58 -10.43
N PHE A 46 2.41 1.62 -9.64
CA PHE A 46 2.12 1.65 -8.21
C PHE A 46 0.74 2.25 -7.95
N TYR A 47 -0.01 1.62 -7.06
CA TYR A 47 -1.35 2.05 -6.64
C TYR A 47 -1.48 1.98 -5.11
N ALA A 48 -2.37 2.79 -4.56
CA ALA A 48 -2.82 2.68 -3.18
C ALA A 48 -4.21 3.27 -3.02
N PRO A 49 -5.04 2.76 -2.08
CA PRO A 49 -6.29 3.42 -1.70
C PRO A 49 -6.00 4.71 -0.93
N GLY A 50 -6.97 5.62 -0.87
CA GLY A 50 -6.83 6.92 -0.18
C GLY A 50 -6.50 6.79 1.32
N ALA A 51 -6.85 5.67 1.94
CA ALA A 51 -6.51 5.37 3.33
C ALA A 51 -5.01 5.44 3.64
N ILE A 52 -4.15 5.19 2.66
CA ILE A 52 -2.69 5.23 2.84
C ILE A 52 -2.20 6.58 3.39
N LEU A 53 -2.85 7.68 3.00
CA LEU A 53 -2.48 9.02 3.46
C LEU A 53 -2.62 9.14 4.97
N THR A 54 -3.75 8.74 5.50
CA THR A 54 -4.00 8.78 6.95
C THR A 54 -3.15 7.77 7.71
N GLU A 55 -3.01 6.57 7.20
CA GLU A 55 -2.23 5.52 7.86
C GLU A 55 -0.75 5.90 8.01
N VAL A 56 -0.11 6.34 6.92
CA VAL A 56 1.31 6.74 6.98
C VAL A 56 1.51 7.96 7.87
N LEU A 57 0.73 9.01 7.68
CA LEU A 57 0.86 10.24 8.46
C LEU A 57 0.59 10.01 9.94
N PHE A 58 -0.37 9.16 10.29
CA PHE A 58 -0.63 8.78 11.68
C PHE A 58 0.59 8.11 12.33
N VAL A 59 1.19 7.14 11.65
CA VAL A 59 2.36 6.42 12.19
C VAL A 59 3.57 7.35 12.33
N LEU A 60 3.85 8.21 11.34
CA LEU A 60 4.94 9.17 11.42
C LEU A 60 4.75 10.17 12.58
N CYS A 61 3.54 10.67 12.74
CA CYS A 61 3.19 11.56 13.88
C CYS A 61 3.36 10.84 15.22
N LYS A 62 2.92 9.60 15.33
CA LYS A 62 3.06 8.79 16.53
C LYS A 62 4.54 8.54 16.87
N LYS A 63 5.38 8.25 15.89
CA LYS A 63 6.82 8.10 16.07
C LYS A 63 7.49 9.38 16.59
N LEU A 64 7.04 10.54 16.14
CA LEU A 64 7.49 11.83 16.66
C LEU A 64 7.09 11.99 18.12
N GLN A 65 5.83 11.75 18.46
CA GLN A 65 5.34 11.85 19.83
C GLN A 65 6.04 10.87 20.80
N ASP A 66 6.36 9.69 20.34
CA ASP A 66 7.04 8.66 21.13
C ASP A 66 8.56 8.87 21.21
N GLY A 67 9.08 9.95 20.63
CA GLY A 67 10.51 10.27 20.64
C GLY A 67 11.38 9.37 19.75
N MET A 68 10.76 8.62 18.85
CA MET A 68 11.46 7.75 17.89
C MET A 68 12.01 8.53 16.69
N LEU A 69 11.45 9.70 16.43
CA LEU A 69 11.92 10.67 15.43
C LEU A 69 12.11 12.02 16.09
N THR A 70 13.14 12.75 15.70
CA THR A 70 13.26 14.18 15.97
C THR A 70 12.32 14.97 15.07
N GLU A 71 12.09 16.26 15.39
CA GLU A 71 11.30 17.15 14.51
C GLU A 71 11.86 17.18 13.09
N ALA A 72 13.18 17.30 12.94
CA ALA A 72 13.83 17.34 11.62
C ALA A 72 13.68 16.02 10.86
N GLU A 73 13.79 14.88 11.54
CA GLU A 73 13.58 13.55 10.94
C GLU A 73 12.13 13.33 10.53
N HIS A 74 11.18 13.79 11.34
CA HIS A 74 9.76 13.76 11.01
C HIS A 74 9.45 14.61 9.76
N GLU A 75 9.94 15.85 9.72
CA GLU A 75 9.77 16.73 8.57
C GLU A 75 10.33 16.10 7.29
N GLN A 76 11.52 15.51 7.37
CA GLN A 76 12.13 14.80 6.24
C GLN A 76 11.31 13.56 5.84
N ALA A 77 10.77 12.81 6.80
CA ALA A 77 9.94 11.65 6.53
C ALA A 77 8.64 12.02 5.81
N VAL A 78 7.99 13.10 6.23
CA VAL A 78 6.78 13.62 5.57
C VAL A 78 7.09 14.09 4.14
N LYS A 79 8.23 14.76 3.95
CA LYS A 79 8.68 15.18 2.61
C LYS A 79 8.93 13.97 1.70
N THR A 80 9.65 12.96 2.20
CA THR A 80 9.90 11.71 1.46
C THR A 80 8.59 11.02 1.09
N PHE A 81 7.63 10.96 2.03
CA PHE A 81 6.31 10.40 1.76
C PHE A 81 5.59 11.15 0.64
N SER A 82 5.58 12.49 0.70
CA SER A 82 4.99 13.32 -0.35
C SER A 82 5.62 13.04 -1.73
N ASP A 83 6.93 12.89 -1.78
CA ASP A 83 7.66 12.59 -3.02
C ASP A 83 7.26 11.20 -3.58
N TYR A 84 7.17 10.17 -2.73
CA TYR A 84 6.70 8.84 -3.15
C TYR A 84 5.27 8.86 -3.70
N MET A 85 4.38 9.62 -3.05
CA MET A 85 2.98 9.72 -3.48
C MET A 85 2.80 10.33 -4.88
N GLN A 86 3.79 11.06 -5.40
CA GLN A 86 3.76 11.56 -6.78
C GLN A 86 3.76 10.42 -7.81
N GLY A 87 4.38 9.29 -7.49
CA GLY A 87 4.45 8.11 -8.36
C GLY A 87 3.41 7.04 -8.07
N ILE A 88 2.57 7.21 -7.04
CA ILE A 88 1.54 6.24 -6.64
C ILE A 88 0.18 6.73 -7.13
N ARG A 89 -0.52 5.88 -7.88
CA ARG A 89 -1.83 6.19 -8.45
C ARG A 89 -2.94 5.88 -7.46
N PRO A 90 -4.00 6.70 -7.39
CA PRO A 90 -5.18 6.37 -6.61
C PRO A 90 -5.97 5.22 -7.25
N SER A 91 -6.92 4.68 -6.50
CA SER A 91 -7.88 3.70 -7.03
C SER A 91 -8.56 4.26 -8.29
N PRO A 92 -8.54 3.54 -9.43
CA PRO A 92 -9.26 3.97 -10.63
C PRO A 92 -10.74 4.19 -10.31
N GLN A 93 -11.27 5.37 -10.66
CA GLN A 93 -12.65 5.78 -10.36
C GLN A 93 -12.96 5.94 -8.86
N GLY A 94 -11.96 5.96 -7.99
CA GLY A 94 -12.07 6.19 -6.55
C GLY A 94 -12.40 4.96 -5.71
N ASP A 95 -12.26 5.11 -4.38
CA ASP A 95 -12.46 4.01 -3.42
C ASP A 95 -13.93 3.70 -3.12
N ILE A 96 -14.84 4.64 -3.37
CA ILE A 96 -16.27 4.50 -3.06
C ILE A 96 -16.89 3.24 -3.72
N ARG A 97 -16.43 2.89 -4.92
CA ARG A 97 -16.91 1.71 -5.64
C ARG A 97 -16.59 0.38 -4.94
N PHE A 98 -15.70 0.39 -3.96
CA PHE A 98 -15.32 -0.80 -3.20
C PHE A 98 -16.10 -1.00 -1.90
N ILE A 99 -17.09 -0.14 -1.59
CA ILE A 99 -17.82 -0.19 -0.31
C ILE A 99 -18.38 -1.58 -0.05
N HIS A 100 -19.08 -2.18 -1.00
CA HIS A 100 -19.71 -3.49 -0.81
C HIS A 100 -18.68 -4.61 -0.68
N ARG A 101 -17.64 -4.64 -1.53
CA ARG A 101 -16.58 -5.64 -1.44
C ARG A 101 -15.75 -5.49 -0.16
N ASN A 102 -15.47 -4.25 0.24
CA ASN A 102 -14.82 -3.95 1.50
C ASN A 102 -15.60 -4.52 2.69
N GLU A 103 -16.92 -4.33 2.72
CA GLU A 103 -17.77 -4.85 3.79
C GLU A 103 -17.77 -6.39 3.83
N GLU A 104 -17.83 -7.05 2.68
CA GLU A 104 -17.74 -8.51 2.60
C GLU A 104 -16.43 -9.02 3.19
N ILE A 105 -15.30 -8.41 2.81
CA ILE A 105 -13.97 -8.79 3.30
C ILE A 105 -13.87 -8.55 4.80
N ARG A 106 -14.35 -7.42 5.32
CA ARG A 106 -14.34 -7.12 6.75
C ARG A 106 -15.16 -8.13 7.56
N LYS A 107 -16.34 -8.48 7.11
CA LYS A 107 -17.18 -9.50 7.74
C LYS A 107 -16.51 -10.86 7.77
N GLY A 108 -15.86 -11.24 6.69
CA GLY A 108 -15.10 -12.49 6.60
C GLY A 108 -13.92 -12.58 7.55
N TYR A 109 -13.53 -11.46 8.17
CA TYR A 109 -12.42 -11.41 9.15
C TYR A 109 -12.83 -10.67 10.43
N SER A 110 -13.97 -11.04 11.00
CA SER A 110 -14.47 -10.53 12.28
C SER A 110 -14.59 -9.00 12.36
N CYS A 111 -15.12 -8.36 11.33
CA CYS A 111 -15.25 -6.91 11.22
C CYS A 111 -13.89 -6.19 11.38
N LEU A 112 -12.93 -6.57 10.58
CA LEU A 112 -11.59 -6.00 10.54
C LEU A 112 -11.61 -4.46 10.64
N HIS A 113 -10.88 -3.91 11.62
CA HIS A 113 -10.85 -2.48 11.88
C HIS A 113 -9.91 -1.70 10.95
N SER A 114 -8.88 -2.35 10.41
CA SER A 114 -7.90 -1.71 9.52
C SER A 114 -8.43 -1.47 8.11
N ALA A 115 -7.68 -0.75 7.31
CA ALA A 115 -7.98 -0.50 5.90
C ALA A 115 -7.64 -1.66 4.96
N ASP A 116 -7.13 -2.79 5.46
CA ASP A 116 -6.65 -3.92 4.66
C ASP A 116 -7.65 -4.37 3.58
N ALA A 117 -8.95 -4.31 3.89
CA ALA A 117 -9.99 -4.67 2.94
C ALA A 117 -10.00 -3.78 1.69
N PHE A 118 -9.67 -2.50 1.80
CA PHE A 118 -9.55 -1.60 0.64
C PHE A 118 -8.36 -1.96 -0.24
N TYR A 119 -7.24 -2.33 0.35
CA TYR A 119 -6.06 -2.79 -0.40
C TYR A 119 -6.36 -4.06 -1.18
N ILE A 120 -7.06 -5.01 -0.56
CA ILE A 120 -7.47 -6.27 -1.20
C ILE A 120 -8.45 -6.00 -2.34
N ALA A 121 -9.50 -5.23 -2.09
CA ALA A 121 -10.52 -4.90 -3.10
C ALA A 121 -9.92 -4.17 -4.31
N LEU A 122 -9.03 -3.21 -4.07
CA LEU A 122 -8.30 -2.51 -5.15
C LEU A 122 -7.46 -3.49 -5.97
N THR A 123 -6.73 -4.39 -5.31
CA THR A 123 -5.87 -5.35 -6.00
C THR A 123 -6.69 -6.35 -6.83
N GLU A 124 -7.82 -6.83 -6.29
CA GLU A 124 -8.76 -7.69 -7.04
C GLU A 124 -9.24 -7.00 -8.32
N ASP A 125 -9.55 -5.72 -8.22
CA ASP A 125 -10.01 -4.93 -9.37
C ASP A 125 -8.92 -4.75 -10.43
N LEU A 126 -7.72 -4.40 -10.02
CA LEU A 126 -6.57 -4.27 -10.92
C LEU A 126 -6.22 -5.60 -11.58
N ALA A 127 -6.37 -6.72 -10.88
CA ALA A 127 -6.11 -8.08 -11.39
C ALA A 127 -7.04 -8.48 -12.55
N LYS A 128 -8.17 -7.80 -12.74
CA LYS A 128 -9.05 -8.02 -13.90
C LYS A 128 -8.41 -7.57 -15.22
N SER A 129 -7.45 -6.67 -15.17
CA SER A 129 -6.81 -6.07 -16.35
C SER A 129 -5.38 -6.55 -16.59
N GLY A 130 -4.80 -7.32 -15.68
CA GLY A 130 -3.43 -7.82 -15.80
C GLY A 130 -2.87 -8.30 -14.46
N PRO A 131 -1.58 -8.68 -14.40
CA PRO A 131 -0.95 -9.06 -13.15
C PRO A 131 -1.07 -7.96 -12.10
N ALA A 132 -1.51 -8.31 -10.89
CA ALA A 132 -1.60 -7.40 -9.77
C ALA A 132 -1.29 -8.11 -8.46
N GLU A 133 -0.55 -7.43 -7.58
CA GLU A 133 -0.21 -7.99 -6.26
C GLU A 133 -0.10 -6.88 -5.21
N ILE A 134 -0.19 -7.27 -3.94
CA ILE A 134 0.01 -6.38 -2.79
C ILE A 134 1.45 -6.54 -2.31
N LEU A 135 2.12 -5.43 -2.01
CA LEU A 135 3.43 -5.39 -1.37
C LEU A 135 3.27 -4.95 0.09
N THR A 136 3.66 -5.81 1.03
CA THR A 136 3.46 -5.56 2.47
C THR A 136 4.50 -6.28 3.34
N PHE A 137 4.68 -5.80 4.57
CA PHE A 137 5.36 -6.53 5.66
C PHE A 137 4.36 -7.25 6.59
N ASP A 138 3.06 -7.04 6.42
CA ASP A 138 2.04 -7.55 7.35
C ASP A 138 1.50 -8.91 6.91
N LYS A 139 1.86 -9.96 7.66
CA LYS A 139 1.32 -11.30 7.48
C LYS A 139 -0.21 -11.35 7.61
N ARG A 140 -0.82 -10.43 8.35
CA ARG A 140 -2.27 -10.36 8.48
C ARG A 140 -2.94 -10.13 7.12
N MET A 141 -2.33 -9.36 6.21
CA MET A 141 -2.85 -9.16 4.87
C MET A 141 -3.06 -10.48 4.12
N VAL A 142 -2.11 -11.42 4.25
CA VAL A 142 -2.23 -12.77 3.68
C VAL A 142 -3.42 -13.51 4.28
N ASN A 143 -3.59 -13.44 5.60
CA ASN A 143 -4.66 -14.13 6.30
C ASN A 143 -6.04 -13.55 5.95
N VAL A 144 -6.16 -12.23 5.84
CA VAL A 144 -7.43 -11.56 5.46
C VAL A 144 -7.82 -11.94 4.04
N ALA A 145 -6.89 -11.95 3.10
CA ALA A 145 -7.14 -12.38 1.72
C ALA A 145 -7.61 -13.84 1.67
N ALA A 146 -6.90 -14.74 2.36
CA ALA A 146 -7.24 -16.17 2.40
C ALA A 146 -8.62 -16.44 3.03
N SER A 147 -8.98 -15.73 4.11
CA SER A 147 -10.27 -15.88 4.80
C SER A 147 -11.47 -15.49 3.93
N ASN A 148 -11.26 -14.72 2.88
CA ASN A 148 -12.29 -14.26 1.97
C ASN A 148 -12.25 -14.96 0.60
N SER A 149 -11.48 -16.05 0.50
CA SER A 149 -11.27 -16.77 -0.77
C SER A 149 -10.77 -15.83 -1.89
N SER A 150 -10.05 -14.78 -1.52
CA SER A 150 -9.48 -13.86 -2.49
C SER A 150 -8.33 -14.51 -3.23
N SER A 151 -8.32 -14.37 -4.55
CA SER A 151 -7.23 -14.82 -5.42
C SER A 151 -6.05 -13.83 -5.48
N VAL A 152 -6.11 -12.77 -4.67
CA VAL A 152 -5.07 -11.74 -4.62
C VAL A 152 -3.72 -12.33 -4.23
N LYS A 153 -2.71 -12.03 -5.02
CA LYS A 153 -1.33 -12.38 -4.71
C LYS A 153 -0.76 -11.34 -3.73
N VAL A 154 -0.22 -11.80 -2.62
CA VAL A 154 0.43 -10.97 -1.62
C VAL A 154 1.93 -11.26 -1.63
N ASN A 155 2.73 -10.24 -1.95
CA ASN A 155 4.18 -10.27 -1.79
C ASN A 155 4.52 -9.80 -0.38
N LEU A 156 4.68 -10.78 0.53
CA LEU A 156 5.02 -10.55 1.92
C LEU A 156 6.54 -10.45 2.05
N LEU A 157 7.03 -9.26 2.41
CA LEU A 157 8.46 -9.05 2.65
C LEU A 157 8.88 -9.52 4.06
N PRO A 158 10.12 -9.99 4.22
CA PRO A 158 10.68 -10.29 5.54
C PRO A 158 10.93 -8.97 6.29
N SER A 159 10.49 -8.92 7.53
CA SER A 159 10.71 -7.79 8.44
C SER A 159 11.99 -7.95 9.25
#